data_06dcbfe912cdee087f31e3f7eaa08912
#
_entry.id   06dcbfe912cdee087f31e3f7eaa08912
#
_cell.length_a   1.000
_cell.length_b   1.000
_cell.length_c   1.000
_cell.angle_alpha   90.00
_cell.angle_beta   90.00
_cell.angle_gamma   90.00
#
_symmetry.space_group_name_H-M   'P 1'
#
loop_
_entity.id
_entity.type
_entity.pdbx_description
1 polymer ?
#
loop_
_entity_poly.entity_id
_entity_poly.type
_entity_poly.pdbx_seq_one_letter_code
_entity_poly.pdbx_strand_id
1 'polypeptide(L)'
;MDAGAGELRNKPLCAHLAYVSQDVCQYDGSGDAQGLQTGTWNTSRIDLVCDIVNIPELDASFDIILCSEVFEHLPDALKALDEFARLLKPGGKLILTAPFASLVHFAPYHYATGFSRYWYEYHLPARNFEILELMPNGDWFSYAKQEILRLPSMARKYGDPWWPLAYLVAGIGLIYFSICNKSKTADDVACFGWHCIADKK
;
A
#
# COMPACT_ATOMS: atom_id res chain seq x y z
N MET A 1 -1.35 2.34 16.81
CA MET A 1 -1.17 0.96 16.29
C MET A 1 -0.67 1.04 14.85
N ASP A 2 0.21 0.12 14.44
CA ASP A 2 0.64 -0.11 13.05
C ASP A 2 -0.04 -1.40 12.58
N ALA A 3 -1.03 -1.28 11.71
CA ALA A 3 -1.89 -2.37 11.26
C ALA A 3 -1.36 -2.93 9.93
N GLY A 4 -1.10 -4.24 9.88
CA GLY A 4 -0.36 -4.89 8.82
C GLY A 4 1.13 -4.54 8.87
N ALA A 5 1.73 -4.56 10.06
CA ALA A 5 3.06 -4.03 10.34
C ALA A 5 4.21 -4.82 9.68
N GLY A 6 3.97 -6.04 9.22
CA GLY A 6 4.93 -6.89 8.52
C GLY A 6 6.27 -7.00 9.25
N GLU A 7 7.33 -6.57 8.62
CA GLU A 7 8.69 -6.58 9.18
C GLU A 7 9.01 -5.40 10.11
N LEU A 8 8.01 -4.64 10.57
CA LEU A 8 8.13 -3.49 11.48
C LEU A 8 8.94 -2.32 10.89
N ARG A 9 8.83 -2.09 9.59
CA ARG A 9 9.58 -1.02 8.89
C ARG A 9 9.25 0.38 9.41
N ASN A 10 8.01 0.59 9.92
CA ASN A 10 7.57 1.87 10.46
C ASN A 10 7.99 2.09 11.92
N LYS A 11 8.33 1.03 12.66
CA LYS A 11 8.66 1.11 14.09
C LYS A 11 9.74 2.14 14.45
N PRO A 12 10.85 2.28 13.70
CA PRO A 12 11.87 3.29 14.01
C PRO A 12 11.34 4.73 13.89
N LEU A 13 10.39 4.98 12.99
CA LEU A 13 9.76 6.29 12.80
C LEU A 13 8.77 6.62 13.91
N CYS A 14 8.26 5.60 14.60
CA CYS A 14 7.27 5.69 15.67
C CYS A 14 7.88 5.57 17.08
N ALA A 15 9.21 5.71 17.23
CA ALA A 15 9.91 5.52 18.51
C ALA A 15 9.47 6.48 19.63
N HIS A 16 8.82 7.60 19.28
CA HIS A 16 8.27 8.59 20.21
C HIS A 16 6.83 8.28 20.65
N LEU A 17 6.24 7.19 20.17
CA LEU A 17 4.86 6.77 20.43
C LEU A 17 4.83 5.47 21.25
N ALA A 18 3.70 5.21 21.94
CA ALA A 18 3.38 3.89 22.45
C ALA A 18 2.99 2.98 21.26
N TYR A 19 4.00 2.39 20.63
CA TYR A 19 3.85 1.61 19.41
C TYR A 19 3.36 0.20 19.70
N VAL A 20 2.29 -0.20 19.00
CA VAL A 20 1.74 -1.56 18.98
C VAL A 20 1.65 -2.00 17.54
N SER A 21 2.21 -3.15 17.21
CA SER A 21 2.16 -3.75 15.89
C SER A 21 1.10 -4.84 15.80
N GLN A 22 0.35 -4.86 14.70
CA GLN A 22 -0.62 -5.90 14.38
C GLN A 22 -0.31 -6.47 12.99
N ASP A 23 -0.41 -7.79 12.82
CA ASP A 23 -0.32 -8.47 11.53
C ASP A 23 -0.95 -9.86 11.65
N VAL A 24 -1.43 -10.43 10.54
CA VAL A 24 -1.96 -11.79 10.49
C VAL A 24 -0.85 -12.86 10.42
N CYS A 25 0.35 -12.46 10.04
CA CYS A 25 1.57 -13.29 9.96
C CYS A 25 1.43 -14.54 9.06
N GLN A 26 0.63 -14.46 7.99
CA GLN A 26 0.41 -15.62 7.09
C GLN A 26 1.41 -15.68 5.93
N TYR A 27 1.98 -14.54 5.51
CA TYR A 27 2.94 -14.50 4.42
C TYR A 27 4.36 -14.78 4.94
N ASP A 28 5.09 -15.65 4.24
CA ASP A 28 6.45 -16.10 4.60
C ASP A 28 7.56 -15.58 3.67
N GLY A 29 7.19 -14.83 2.65
CA GLY A 29 8.10 -14.32 1.63
C GLY A 29 8.07 -15.09 0.31
N SER A 30 7.58 -16.32 0.29
CA SER A 30 7.50 -17.19 -0.89
C SER A 30 6.07 -17.35 -1.40
N GLY A 31 5.09 -17.34 -0.51
CA GLY A 31 3.67 -17.49 -0.83
C GLY A 31 3.40 -18.72 -1.70
N ASP A 32 2.66 -18.55 -2.79
CA ASP A 32 2.39 -19.58 -3.81
C ASP A 32 3.37 -19.55 -5.00
N ALA A 33 4.45 -18.80 -4.88
CA ALA A 33 5.48 -18.59 -5.91
C ALA A 33 4.98 -17.86 -7.19
N GLN A 34 3.75 -17.33 -7.20
CA GLN A 34 3.23 -16.53 -8.30
C GLN A 34 3.50 -15.03 -8.09
N GLY A 35 3.48 -14.26 -9.17
CA GLY A 35 3.69 -12.81 -9.12
C GLY A 35 5.08 -12.40 -8.62
N LEU A 36 5.12 -11.35 -7.82
CA LEU A 36 6.34 -10.82 -7.21
C LEU A 36 6.39 -11.24 -5.74
N GLN A 37 7.42 -12.01 -5.38
CA GLN A 37 7.64 -12.48 -4.02
C GLN A 37 8.90 -11.84 -3.43
N THR A 38 8.97 -11.73 -2.09
CA THR A 38 10.10 -11.11 -1.38
C THR A 38 11.24 -12.10 -1.11
N GLY A 39 10.97 -13.41 -1.15
CA GLY A 39 11.87 -14.49 -0.80
C GLY A 39 11.89 -14.81 0.68
N THR A 40 11.88 -13.81 1.54
CA THR A 40 11.81 -13.94 3.00
C THR A 40 10.92 -12.84 3.58
N TRP A 41 10.24 -13.13 4.70
CA TRP A 41 9.40 -12.18 5.41
C TRP A 41 9.35 -12.56 6.88
N ASN A 42 9.79 -11.65 7.77
CA ASN A 42 9.94 -11.95 9.18
C ASN A 42 8.96 -11.16 10.05
N THR A 43 7.94 -11.83 10.54
CA THR A 43 6.90 -11.27 11.42
C THR A 43 7.00 -11.76 12.88
N SER A 44 8.12 -12.38 13.28
CA SER A 44 8.28 -13.01 14.60
C SER A 44 8.20 -12.04 15.80
N ARG A 45 8.18 -10.73 15.56
CA ARG A 45 8.17 -9.69 16.61
C ARG A 45 6.90 -8.86 16.62
N ILE A 46 5.82 -9.34 16.01
CA ILE A 46 4.50 -8.71 16.03
C ILE A 46 3.87 -8.82 17.42
N ASP A 47 3.31 -7.73 17.92
CA ASP A 47 2.69 -7.69 19.25
C ASP A 47 1.31 -8.35 19.24
N LEU A 48 0.48 -8.08 18.23
CA LEU A 48 -0.88 -8.61 18.06
C LEU A 48 -0.96 -9.45 16.78
N VAL A 49 -0.92 -10.76 16.89
CA VAL A 49 -1.09 -11.69 15.75
C VAL A 49 -2.56 -12.04 15.63
N CYS A 50 -3.28 -11.35 14.73
CA CYS A 50 -4.71 -11.51 14.51
C CYS A 50 -5.14 -10.97 13.15
N ASP A 51 -6.38 -11.29 12.73
CA ASP A 51 -6.97 -10.71 11.53
C ASP A 51 -7.27 -9.22 11.77
N ILE A 52 -6.93 -8.38 10.78
CA ILE A 52 -7.11 -6.92 10.80
C ILE A 52 -8.59 -6.48 10.89
N VAL A 53 -9.51 -7.36 10.54
CA VAL A 53 -10.97 -7.10 10.63
C VAL A 53 -11.57 -7.49 11.98
N ASN A 54 -10.78 -8.04 12.89
CA ASN A 54 -11.22 -8.43 14.24
C ASN A 54 -10.04 -8.41 15.22
N ILE A 55 -9.63 -7.22 15.63
CA ILE A 55 -8.49 -7.01 16.53
C ILE A 55 -8.97 -7.10 17.99
N PRO A 56 -8.35 -7.93 18.85
CA PRO A 56 -8.81 -8.19 20.22
C PRO A 56 -8.48 -7.04 21.19
N GLU A 57 -8.86 -5.82 20.80
CA GLU A 57 -8.68 -4.60 21.57
C GLU A 57 -10.03 -3.90 21.79
N LEU A 58 -10.12 -3.11 22.86
CA LEU A 58 -11.35 -2.39 23.20
C LEU A 58 -11.66 -1.28 22.19
N ASP A 59 -12.94 -0.90 22.10
CA ASP A 59 -13.35 0.27 21.34
C ASP A 59 -12.63 1.52 21.84
N ALA A 60 -12.31 2.43 20.93
CA ALA A 60 -11.65 3.70 21.25
C ALA A 60 -10.35 3.54 22.06
N SER A 61 -9.53 2.52 21.75
CA SER A 61 -8.27 2.24 22.46
C SER A 61 -7.06 2.93 21.87
N PHE A 62 -7.10 3.36 20.59
CA PHE A 62 -5.96 3.95 19.91
C PHE A 62 -6.17 5.42 19.55
N ASP A 63 -5.10 6.21 19.71
CA ASP A 63 -5.07 7.61 19.27
C ASP A 63 -4.74 7.72 17.77
N ILE A 64 -3.93 6.78 17.26
CA ILE A 64 -3.49 6.74 15.86
C ILE A 64 -3.48 5.30 15.37
N ILE A 65 -4.01 5.08 14.16
CA ILE A 65 -3.81 3.86 13.38
C ILE A 65 -3.06 4.23 12.12
N LEU A 66 -1.92 3.56 11.89
CA LEU A 66 -1.17 3.56 10.65
C LEU A 66 -1.44 2.25 9.93
N CYS A 67 -1.84 2.31 8.66
CA CYS A 67 -2.01 1.15 7.80
C CYS A 67 -1.41 1.49 6.42
N SER A 68 -0.27 0.88 6.10
CA SER A 68 0.53 1.25 4.94
C SER A 68 0.75 0.08 4.02
N GLU A 69 0.21 0.15 2.79
CA GLU A 69 0.33 -0.87 1.74
C GLU A 69 -0.15 -2.26 2.23
N VAL A 70 -1.39 -2.29 2.71
CA VAL A 70 -2.04 -3.51 3.27
C VAL A 70 -3.38 -3.79 2.60
N PHE A 71 -4.12 -2.76 2.22
CA PHE A 71 -5.50 -2.89 1.78
C PHE A 71 -5.67 -3.74 0.52
N GLU A 72 -4.68 -3.75 -0.37
CA GLU A 72 -4.65 -4.63 -1.55
C GLU A 72 -4.52 -6.12 -1.19
N HIS A 73 -4.06 -6.40 0.04
CA HIS A 73 -3.90 -7.74 0.59
C HIS A 73 -5.09 -8.21 1.42
N LEU A 74 -6.15 -7.42 1.51
CA LEU A 74 -7.34 -7.76 2.29
C LEU A 74 -8.47 -8.25 1.39
N PRO A 75 -9.08 -9.41 1.72
CA PRO A 75 -10.30 -9.86 1.03
C PRO A 75 -11.46 -8.86 1.16
N ASP A 76 -11.51 -8.13 2.28
CA ASP A 76 -12.55 -7.15 2.58
C ASP A 76 -11.95 -5.91 3.28
N ALA A 77 -11.44 -4.98 2.47
CA ALA A 77 -10.86 -3.72 2.96
C ALA A 77 -11.89 -2.84 3.69
N LEU A 78 -13.18 -2.99 3.40
CA LEU A 78 -14.23 -2.20 4.06
C LEU A 78 -14.44 -2.63 5.51
N LYS A 79 -14.34 -3.93 5.80
CA LYS A 79 -14.38 -4.42 7.19
C LYS A 79 -13.19 -3.94 8.01
N ALA A 80 -12.02 -3.84 7.39
CA ALA A 80 -10.85 -3.24 8.08
C ALA A 80 -11.11 -1.76 8.42
N LEU A 81 -11.74 -0.99 7.53
CA LEU A 81 -12.15 0.39 7.86
C LEU A 81 -13.19 0.44 8.98
N ASP A 82 -14.15 -0.47 9.01
CA ASP A 82 -15.13 -0.57 10.10
C ASP A 82 -14.43 -0.85 11.44
N GLU A 83 -13.45 -1.75 11.43
CA GLU A 83 -12.65 -2.08 12.61
C GLU A 83 -11.77 -0.90 13.06
N PHE A 84 -11.14 -0.19 12.14
CA PHE A 84 -10.38 1.02 12.47
C PHE A 84 -11.28 2.12 13.06
N ALA A 85 -12.49 2.27 12.54
CA ALA A 85 -13.46 3.18 13.10
C ALA A 85 -13.87 2.78 14.53
N ARG A 86 -13.97 1.50 14.85
CA ARG A 86 -14.24 1.01 16.22
C ARG A 86 -13.07 1.30 17.16
N LEU A 87 -11.86 1.02 16.72
CA LEU A 87 -10.66 1.07 17.56
C LEU A 87 -10.14 2.48 17.83
N LEU A 88 -10.34 3.41 16.90
CA LEU A 88 -9.89 4.79 17.09
C LEU A 88 -10.77 5.53 18.09
N LYS A 89 -10.13 6.31 18.96
CA LYS A 89 -10.80 7.28 19.81
C LYS A 89 -11.48 8.36 18.96
N PRO A 90 -12.55 9.00 19.45
CA PRO A 90 -13.04 10.25 18.86
C PRO A 90 -11.90 11.27 18.72
N GLY A 91 -11.72 11.86 17.54
CA GLY A 91 -10.58 12.74 17.21
C GLY A 91 -9.26 11.99 16.93
N GLY A 92 -9.25 10.66 17.01
CA GLY A 92 -8.07 9.85 16.65
C GLY A 92 -7.81 9.85 15.14
N LYS A 93 -6.56 9.61 14.75
CA LYS A 93 -6.08 9.73 13.37
C LYS A 93 -5.91 8.38 12.69
N LEU A 94 -6.44 8.29 11.46
CA LEU A 94 -6.12 7.23 10.52
C LEU A 94 -5.10 7.76 9.50
N ILE A 95 -3.95 7.07 9.38
CA ILE A 95 -2.97 7.27 8.31
C ILE A 95 -3.04 6.02 7.45
N LEU A 96 -3.53 6.17 6.21
CA LEU A 96 -3.78 5.05 5.32
C LEU A 96 -3.07 5.28 3.99
N THR A 97 -2.24 4.32 3.57
CA THR A 97 -1.70 4.28 2.22
C THR A 97 -2.05 2.98 1.53
N ALA A 98 -2.36 3.05 0.26
CA ALA A 98 -2.55 1.88 -0.59
C ALA A 98 -2.23 2.23 -2.05
N PRO A 99 -1.86 1.26 -2.89
CA PRO A 99 -1.55 1.50 -4.28
C PRO A 99 -2.78 1.98 -5.07
N PHE A 100 -2.54 2.77 -6.12
CA PHE A 100 -3.54 3.03 -7.16
C PHE A 100 -3.63 1.85 -8.14
N ALA A 101 -2.46 1.32 -8.56
CA ALA A 101 -2.36 0.14 -9.39
C ALA A 101 -1.05 -0.59 -9.10
N SER A 102 -1.14 -1.83 -8.64
CA SER A 102 -0.01 -2.69 -8.33
C SER A 102 0.01 -3.95 -9.17
N LEU A 103 1.20 -4.46 -9.46
CA LEU A 103 1.35 -5.80 -9.99
C LEU A 103 1.03 -6.81 -8.90
N VAL A 104 0.63 -8.03 -9.28
CA VAL A 104 0.42 -9.11 -8.33
C VAL A 104 1.69 -9.37 -7.53
N HIS A 105 1.61 -9.22 -6.23
CA HIS A 105 2.69 -9.46 -5.27
C HIS A 105 2.12 -10.06 -3.98
N PHE A 106 2.94 -10.70 -3.18
CA PHE A 106 2.56 -11.43 -1.96
C PHE A 106 1.46 -12.49 -2.20
N ALA A 107 1.36 -12.98 -3.44
CA ALA A 107 0.38 -14.03 -3.75
C ALA A 107 0.53 -15.24 -2.83
N PRO A 108 -0.58 -15.87 -2.39
CA PRO A 108 -1.96 -15.68 -2.86
C PRO A 108 -2.72 -14.51 -2.21
N TYR A 109 -2.09 -13.71 -1.38
CA TYR A 109 -2.73 -12.64 -0.60
C TYR A 109 -2.75 -11.31 -1.37
N HIS A 110 -3.27 -11.28 -2.60
CA HIS A 110 -3.40 -10.08 -3.43
C HIS A 110 -4.81 -10.05 -4.03
N TYR A 111 -5.71 -9.27 -3.41
CA TYR A 111 -7.14 -9.28 -3.72
C TYR A 111 -7.60 -8.05 -4.51
N ALA A 112 -6.83 -6.96 -4.46
CA ALA A 112 -7.12 -5.75 -5.22
C ALA A 112 -5.84 -5.18 -5.84
N THR A 113 -5.92 -4.71 -7.09
CA THR A 113 -4.78 -4.05 -7.75
C THR A 113 -4.54 -2.64 -7.23
N GLY A 114 -5.52 -2.05 -6.56
CA GLY A 114 -5.39 -0.73 -5.94
C GLY A 114 -6.71 0.03 -5.81
N PHE A 115 -6.61 1.28 -5.35
CA PHE A 115 -7.75 2.11 -4.96
C PHE A 115 -7.62 3.52 -5.56
N SER A 116 -8.69 4.03 -6.17
CA SER A 116 -8.74 5.41 -6.67
C SER A 116 -9.06 6.40 -5.55
N ARG A 117 -8.78 7.71 -5.77
CA ARG A 117 -9.17 8.76 -4.84
C ARG A 117 -10.65 8.71 -4.44
N TYR A 118 -11.52 8.38 -5.40
CA TYR A 118 -12.96 8.31 -5.20
C TYR A 118 -13.38 7.21 -4.23
N TRP A 119 -12.58 6.13 -4.12
CA TRP A 119 -12.80 5.10 -3.12
C TRP A 119 -12.64 5.67 -1.70
N TYR A 120 -11.57 6.44 -1.45
CA TYR A 120 -11.35 7.11 -0.16
C TYR A 120 -12.45 8.14 0.14
N GLU A 121 -12.74 9.02 -0.83
CA GLU A 121 -13.74 10.08 -0.70
C GLU A 121 -15.15 9.55 -0.43
N TYR A 122 -15.47 8.34 -0.87
CA TYR A 122 -16.76 7.71 -0.63
C TYR A 122 -16.80 6.92 0.67
N HIS A 123 -15.81 6.07 0.92
CA HIS A 123 -15.88 5.07 1.99
C HIS A 123 -15.45 5.61 3.37
N LEU A 124 -14.54 6.56 3.44
CA LEU A 124 -14.10 7.14 4.71
C LEU A 124 -15.20 7.98 5.38
N PRO A 125 -15.86 8.94 4.69
CA PRO A 125 -16.94 9.71 5.30
C PRO A 125 -18.14 8.83 5.71
N ALA A 126 -18.44 7.78 4.95
CA ALA A 126 -19.50 6.82 5.30
C ALA A 126 -19.25 6.07 6.63
N ARG A 127 -18.01 6.13 7.17
CA ARG A 127 -17.57 5.52 8.43
C ARG A 127 -17.16 6.54 9.48
N ASN A 128 -17.70 7.74 9.37
CA ASN A 128 -17.43 8.87 10.31
C ASN A 128 -15.95 9.31 10.34
N PHE A 129 -15.23 9.19 9.21
CA PHE A 129 -13.94 9.81 9.05
C PHE A 129 -14.06 11.13 8.30
N GLU A 130 -13.33 12.14 8.75
CA GLU A 130 -13.10 13.38 8.01
C GLU A 130 -11.73 13.34 7.36
N ILE A 131 -11.69 13.38 6.03
CA ILE A 131 -10.43 13.39 5.30
C ILE A 131 -9.78 14.77 5.47
N LEU A 132 -8.60 14.81 6.07
CA LEU A 132 -7.79 16.02 6.20
C LEU A 132 -6.87 16.21 5.01
N GLU A 133 -6.25 15.12 4.56
CA GLU A 133 -5.34 15.11 3.43
C GLU A 133 -5.57 13.85 2.60
N LEU A 134 -5.55 14.00 1.28
CA LEU A 134 -5.56 12.91 0.32
C LEU A 134 -4.65 13.28 -0.85
N MET A 135 -3.42 12.76 -0.81
CA MET A 135 -2.37 13.15 -1.75
C MET A 135 -1.95 11.97 -2.61
N PRO A 136 -1.77 12.18 -3.93
CA PRO A 136 -1.20 11.17 -4.82
C PRO A 136 0.30 11.01 -4.55
N ASN A 137 0.78 9.78 -4.65
CA ASN A 137 2.21 9.48 -4.69
C ASN A 137 2.64 9.36 -6.16
N GLY A 138 3.33 10.38 -6.67
CA GLY A 138 3.73 10.46 -8.08
C GLY A 138 2.57 10.84 -9.01
N ASP A 139 2.78 10.61 -10.30
CA ASP A 139 1.87 10.93 -11.38
C ASP A 139 1.92 9.86 -12.48
N TRP A 140 1.09 10.00 -13.53
CA TRP A 140 1.07 9.07 -14.65
C TRP A 140 2.44 8.91 -15.33
N PHE A 141 3.21 10.00 -15.49
CA PHE A 141 4.53 9.92 -16.12
C PHE A 141 5.52 9.12 -15.28
N SER A 142 5.49 9.33 -13.97
CA SER A 142 6.30 8.58 -13.01
C SER A 142 5.92 7.10 -12.98
N TYR A 143 4.61 6.82 -13.01
CA TYR A 143 4.08 5.46 -13.10
C TYR A 143 4.51 4.76 -14.40
N ALA A 144 4.30 5.40 -15.56
CA ALA A 144 4.69 4.85 -16.86
C ALA A 144 6.21 4.63 -16.96
N LYS A 145 7.01 5.55 -16.42
CA LYS A 145 8.46 5.40 -16.32
C LYS A 145 8.87 4.17 -15.52
N GLN A 146 8.20 3.92 -14.39
CA GLN A 146 8.45 2.72 -13.58
C GLN A 146 8.16 1.45 -14.37
N GLU A 147 7.05 1.39 -15.12
CA GLU A 147 6.69 0.21 -15.89
C GLU A 147 7.66 -0.05 -17.06
N ILE A 148 8.15 1.00 -17.72
CA ILE A 148 9.19 0.87 -18.72
C ILE A 148 10.51 0.35 -18.12
N LEU A 149 10.88 0.80 -16.92
CA LEU A 149 12.05 0.29 -16.21
C LEU A 149 11.92 -1.19 -15.79
N ARG A 150 10.71 -1.66 -15.55
CA ARG A 150 10.44 -3.06 -15.22
C ARG A 150 10.52 -3.99 -16.44
N LEU A 151 10.33 -3.47 -17.66
CA LEU A 151 10.23 -4.26 -18.87
C LEU A 151 11.37 -5.28 -19.05
N PRO A 152 12.68 -4.92 -18.90
CA PRO A 152 13.77 -5.90 -19.08
C PRO A 152 13.73 -7.04 -18.04
N SER A 153 13.40 -6.71 -16.80
CA SER A 153 13.34 -7.71 -15.72
C SER A 153 12.15 -8.66 -15.90
N MET A 154 11.01 -8.14 -16.35
CA MET A 154 9.83 -8.95 -16.65
C MET A 154 10.08 -9.85 -17.86
N ALA A 155 10.61 -9.30 -18.98
CA ALA A 155 10.97 -10.08 -20.15
C ALA A 155 11.92 -11.23 -19.80
N ARG A 156 12.97 -10.95 -19.00
CA ARG A 156 13.92 -11.97 -18.56
C ARG A 156 13.25 -13.01 -17.64
N LYS A 157 12.42 -12.59 -16.68
CA LYS A 157 11.73 -13.48 -15.72
C LYS A 157 10.85 -14.50 -16.45
N TYR A 158 10.17 -14.08 -17.51
CA TYR A 158 9.25 -14.93 -18.26
C TYR A 158 9.86 -15.57 -19.52
N GLY A 159 11.19 -15.51 -19.66
CA GLY A 159 11.92 -16.24 -20.71
C GLY A 159 11.74 -15.69 -22.12
N ASP A 160 11.38 -14.41 -22.26
CA ASP A 160 11.33 -13.76 -23.58
C ASP A 160 12.74 -13.70 -24.18
N PRO A 161 13.00 -14.30 -25.36
CA PRO A 161 14.33 -14.29 -25.98
C PRO A 161 14.80 -12.88 -26.38
N TRP A 162 13.88 -11.93 -26.53
CA TRP A 162 14.16 -10.54 -26.89
C TRP A 162 14.41 -9.63 -25.68
N TRP A 163 14.51 -10.19 -24.46
CA TRP A 163 14.79 -9.40 -23.25
C TRP A 163 15.98 -8.42 -23.37
N PRO A 164 17.07 -8.67 -24.16
CA PRO A 164 18.12 -7.69 -24.32
C PRO A 164 17.65 -6.41 -25.05
N LEU A 165 16.72 -6.54 -26.01
CA LEU A 165 16.12 -5.39 -26.69
C LEU A 165 15.27 -4.53 -25.74
N ALA A 166 14.70 -5.12 -24.69
CA ALA A 166 13.94 -4.41 -23.69
C ALA A 166 14.78 -3.34 -22.96
N TYR A 167 16.09 -3.54 -22.81
CA TYR A 167 16.97 -2.50 -22.24
C TYR A 167 17.10 -1.28 -23.18
N LEU A 168 17.15 -1.50 -24.49
CA LEU A 168 17.17 -0.41 -25.46
C LEU A 168 15.87 0.40 -25.39
N VAL A 169 14.72 -0.29 -25.35
CA VAL A 169 13.40 0.34 -25.24
C VAL A 169 13.29 1.11 -23.92
N ALA A 170 13.73 0.52 -22.80
CA ALA A 170 13.75 1.19 -21.50
C ALA A 170 14.65 2.43 -21.53
N GLY A 171 15.85 2.35 -22.16
CA GLY A 171 16.77 3.48 -22.29
C GLY A 171 16.16 4.64 -23.09
N ILE A 172 15.54 4.36 -24.23
CA ILE A 172 14.85 5.37 -25.06
C ILE A 172 13.68 5.98 -24.26
N GLY A 173 12.87 5.15 -23.59
CA GLY A 173 11.77 5.60 -22.75
C GLY A 173 12.24 6.51 -21.62
N LEU A 174 13.36 6.18 -20.96
CA LEU A 174 13.93 7.03 -19.90
C LEU A 174 14.33 8.41 -20.42
N ILE A 175 14.95 8.49 -21.62
CA ILE A 175 15.29 9.75 -22.26
C ILE A 175 14.02 10.56 -22.53
N TYR A 176 13.00 9.94 -23.12
CA TYR A 176 11.71 10.57 -23.38
C TYR A 176 11.10 11.15 -22.10
N PHE A 177 10.94 10.34 -21.05
CA PHE A 177 10.36 10.78 -19.79
C PHE A 177 11.19 11.84 -19.08
N SER A 178 12.52 11.82 -19.23
CA SER A 178 13.39 12.86 -18.66
C SER A 178 13.20 14.22 -19.35
N ILE A 179 12.80 14.24 -20.61
CA ILE A 179 12.49 15.44 -21.38
C ILE A 179 11.06 15.92 -21.09
N CYS A 180 10.10 15.00 -21.08
CA CYS A 180 8.68 15.30 -20.95
C CYS A 180 8.23 15.60 -19.50
N ASN A 181 8.98 15.18 -18.49
CA ASN A 181 8.63 15.34 -17.08
C ASN A 181 8.69 16.81 -16.58
N LYS A 182 8.66 17.78 -17.47
CA LYS A 182 8.61 19.21 -17.15
C LYS A 182 7.19 19.79 -17.21
N SER A 183 6.20 19.00 -17.56
CA SER A 183 4.81 19.44 -17.62
C SER A 183 4.00 18.93 -16.43
N LYS A 184 2.96 19.66 -16.13
CA LYS A 184 2.02 19.53 -15.01
C LYS A 184 1.68 18.10 -14.62
N THR A 185 1.52 17.88 -13.32
CA THR A 185 1.05 16.66 -12.67
C THR A 185 -0.15 16.06 -13.42
N ALA A 186 -0.03 14.80 -13.85
CA ALA A 186 -1.10 13.99 -14.43
C ALA A 186 -1.53 12.91 -13.40
N ASP A 187 -1.67 13.34 -12.15
CA ASP A 187 -2.05 12.53 -11.01
C ASP A 187 -3.54 12.19 -10.96
N ASP A 188 -4.36 12.94 -11.71
CA ASP A 188 -5.78 12.69 -11.91
C ASP A 188 -6.06 11.44 -12.74
N VAL A 189 -5.11 11.02 -13.58
CA VAL A 189 -5.23 9.82 -14.42
C VAL A 189 -4.66 8.60 -13.73
N ALA A 190 -3.45 8.69 -13.18
CA ALA A 190 -2.79 7.62 -12.43
C ALA A 190 -1.67 8.17 -11.54
N CYS A 191 -1.38 7.44 -10.47
CA CYS A 191 -0.26 7.65 -9.57
C CYS A 191 0.24 6.28 -9.08
N PHE A 192 1.23 6.22 -8.21
CA PHE A 192 1.64 4.95 -7.59
C PHE A 192 0.62 4.50 -6.55
N GLY A 193 0.09 5.43 -5.78
CA GLY A 193 -0.86 5.18 -4.70
C GLY A 193 -1.35 6.48 -4.08
N TRP A 194 -2.15 6.36 -3.04
CA TRP A 194 -2.70 7.48 -2.30
C TRP A 194 -2.23 7.45 -0.85
N HIS A 195 -1.89 8.63 -0.34
CA HIS A 195 -1.60 8.86 1.07
C HIS A 195 -2.76 9.64 1.66
N CYS A 196 -3.45 9.04 2.62
CA CYS A 196 -4.61 9.62 3.26
C CYS A 196 -4.35 9.85 4.75
N ILE A 197 -4.71 11.03 5.24
CA ILE A 197 -4.83 11.34 6.68
C ILE A 197 -6.27 11.72 6.92
N ALA A 198 -6.91 11.04 7.89
CA ALA A 198 -8.28 11.30 8.26
C ALA A 198 -8.46 11.27 9.78
N ASP A 199 -9.36 12.11 10.30
CA ASP A 199 -9.75 12.12 11.70
C ASP A 199 -11.08 11.38 11.87
N LYS A 200 -11.18 10.56 12.93
CA LYS A 200 -12.45 9.99 13.35
C LYS A 200 -13.31 11.06 14.04
N LYS A 201 -14.53 11.26 13.55
CA LYS A 201 -15.54 12.13 14.19
C LYS A 201 -16.16 11.52 15.44
#